data_adf5491ab07360008b63f95760126dc6
#
_entry.id   adf5491ab07360008b63f95760126dc6
#
_cell.length_a   1.000
_cell.length_b   1.000
_cell.length_c   1.000
_cell.angle_alpha   90.00
_cell.angle_beta   90.00
_cell.angle_gamma   90.00
#
_symmetry.space_group_name_H-M   'P 1'
#
loop_
_entity.id
_entity.type
_entity.pdbx_description
1 polymer ?
#
loop_
_entity_poly.entity_id
_entity_poly.type
_entity_poly.pdbx_seq_one_letter_code
_entity_poly.pdbx_strand_id
1 'polypeptide(L)'
;AECCLKMVSVKCDCMGHLDLEDLKSKINEDTIGVYFENPGYLGVIEPNGQKISDMVHEAGGLSLVGVDPISLGVLATPPSYGADIVCGDLQPLGIHMYYGGGQSGFMATRDEEKFVMEFPSRLFGLAPTSKPGEYGFGDVAYDRTSFGHHREHGKEYVGTQSALWGITACVYLATMGPQGMAEVGKK
;
A
#
# COMPACT_ATOMS: atom_id res chain seq x y z
N ALA A 1 23.32 -1.05 -9.91
CA ALA A 1 23.05 -2.49 -9.82
C ALA A 1 21.71 -2.74 -10.48
N GLU A 2 21.67 -3.59 -11.52
CA GLU A 2 20.41 -4.04 -12.10
C GLU A 2 19.70 -4.89 -11.05
N CYS A 3 18.48 -4.51 -10.69
CA CYS A 3 17.65 -5.30 -9.80
C CYS A 3 17.10 -6.48 -10.61
N CYS A 4 17.74 -7.63 -10.52
CA CYS A 4 17.34 -8.85 -11.25
C CYS A 4 16.14 -9.51 -10.55
N LEU A 5 14.96 -8.84 -10.55
CA LEU A 5 13.72 -9.44 -10.06
C LEU A 5 13.11 -10.32 -11.16
N LYS A 6 12.79 -11.56 -10.81
CA LYS A 6 12.04 -12.46 -11.64
C LYS A 6 10.57 -12.48 -11.21
N MET A 7 9.69 -12.03 -12.10
CA MET A 7 8.24 -12.15 -11.90
C MET A 7 7.79 -13.57 -12.23
N VAL A 8 7.03 -14.17 -11.31
CA VAL A 8 6.45 -15.51 -11.48
C VAL A 8 4.94 -15.40 -11.26
N SER A 9 4.16 -15.72 -12.30
CA SER A 9 2.70 -15.70 -12.19
C SER A 9 2.20 -16.92 -11.44
N VAL A 10 1.29 -16.70 -10.49
CA VAL A 10 0.53 -17.75 -9.81
C VAL A 10 -0.81 -17.90 -10.53
N LYS A 11 -1.28 -19.14 -10.68
CA LYS A 11 -2.57 -19.44 -11.31
C LYS A 11 -3.73 -19.03 -10.41
N CYS A 12 -4.88 -18.83 -11.04
CA CYS A 12 -6.16 -18.73 -10.35
C CYS A 12 -6.98 -20.00 -10.58
N ASP A 13 -7.86 -20.28 -9.64
CA ASP A 13 -8.90 -21.30 -9.80
C ASP A 13 -10.02 -20.84 -10.77
N CYS A 14 -11.02 -21.69 -10.99
CA CYS A 14 -12.14 -21.38 -11.87
C CYS A 14 -13.07 -20.26 -11.34
N MET A 15 -12.94 -19.89 -10.07
CA MET A 15 -13.68 -18.79 -9.44
C MET A 15 -12.89 -17.49 -9.47
N GLY A 16 -11.62 -17.53 -9.88
CA GLY A 16 -10.72 -16.39 -9.92
C GLY A 16 -9.92 -16.17 -8.62
N HIS A 17 -10.02 -17.09 -7.65
CA HIS A 17 -9.19 -17.03 -6.44
C HIS A 17 -7.79 -17.56 -6.74
N LEU A 18 -6.82 -17.12 -5.96
CA LEU A 18 -5.45 -17.56 -6.09
C LEU A 18 -5.34 -19.06 -5.74
N ASP A 19 -4.73 -19.85 -6.64
CA ASP A 19 -4.49 -21.28 -6.43
C ASP A 19 -3.35 -21.48 -5.41
N LEU A 20 -3.72 -21.90 -4.20
CA LEU A 20 -2.77 -22.06 -3.09
C LEU A 20 -1.75 -23.18 -3.33
N GLU A 21 -2.11 -24.23 -4.08
CA GLU A 21 -1.17 -25.33 -4.40
C GLU A 21 -0.14 -24.85 -5.44
N ASP A 22 -0.59 -24.09 -6.43
CA ASP A 22 0.33 -23.48 -7.39
C ASP A 22 1.24 -22.45 -6.69
N LEU A 23 0.70 -21.64 -5.78
CA LEU A 23 1.48 -20.71 -4.97
C LEU A 23 2.55 -21.44 -4.15
N LYS A 24 2.16 -22.49 -3.42
CA LYS A 24 3.06 -23.31 -2.62
C LYS A 24 4.19 -23.92 -3.43
N SER A 25 3.91 -24.33 -4.65
CA SER A 25 4.93 -24.91 -5.56
C SER A 25 5.96 -23.90 -6.05
N LYS A 26 5.68 -22.60 -5.94
CA LYS A 26 6.48 -21.50 -6.49
C LYS A 26 7.23 -20.69 -5.44
N ILE A 27 6.71 -20.67 -4.21
CA ILE A 27 7.36 -20.00 -3.07
C ILE A 27 8.60 -20.79 -2.66
N ASN A 28 9.69 -20.07 -2.38
CA ASN A 28 10.95 -20.61 -1.85
C ASN A 28 11.70 -19.52 -1.07
N GLU A 29 12.88 -19.83 -0.57
CA GLU A 29 13.73 -18.92 0.21
C GLU A 29 14.21 -17.67 -0.54
N ASP A 30 14.15 -17.68 -1.88
CA ASP A 30 14.48 -16.53 -2.73
C ASP A 30 13.24 -15.63 -3.00
N THR A 31 12.07 -15.99 -2.45
CA THR A 31 10.84 -15.24 -2.67
C THR A 31 10.85 -13.94 -1.88
N ILE A 32 10.92 -12.81 -2.58
CA ILE A 32 10.90 -11.47 -1.95
C ILE A 32 9.50 -11.13 -1.44
N GLY A 33 8.46 -11.53 -2.18
CA GLY A 33 7.08 -11.27 -1.80
C GLY A 33 6.08 -11.78 -2.80
N VAL A 34 4.83 -11.75 -2.40
CA VAL A 34 3.67 -12.09 -3.26
C VAL A 34 2.72 -10.91 -3.30
N TYR A 35 2.36 -10.49 -4.51
CA TYR A 35 1.36 -9.46 -4.76
C TYR A 35 0.07 -10.11 -5.23
N PHE A 36 -1.04 -9.69 -4.64
CA PHE A 36 -2.39 -10.00 -5.10
C PHE A 36 -3.34 -8.83 -4.87
N GLU A 37 -4.45 -8.80 -5.59
CA GLU A 37 -5.48 -7.77 -5.43
C GLU A 37 -6.68 -8.33 -4.66
N ASN A 38 -7.23 -7.50 -3.76
CA ASN A 38 -8.43 -7.85 -3.01
C ASN A 38 -9.31 -6.60 -2.74
N PRO A 39 -10.42 -6.41 -3.48
CA PRO A 39 -10.90 -7.27 -4.56
C PRO A 39 -10.02 -7.22 -5.81
N GLY A 40 -10.00 -8.30 -6.58
CA GLY A 40 -9.31 -8.36 -7.87
C GLY A 40 -10.02 -7.56 -8.95
N TYR A 41 -9.34 -7.37 -10.11
CA TYR A 41 -9.83 -6.57 -11.23
C TYR A 41 -11.24 -6.94 -11.71
N LEU A 42 -11.61 -8.21 -11.65
CA LEU A 42 -12.96 -8.69 -12.04
C LEU A 42 -13.97 -8.66 -10.88
N GLY A 43 -13.65 -8.02 -9.77
CA GLY A 43 -14.52 -7.96 -8.59
C GLY A 43 -14.49 -9.21 -7.71
N VAL A 44 -13.57 -10.12 -7.95
CA VAL A 44 -13.40 -11.33 -7.13
C VAL A 44 -12.78 -10.96 -5.79
N ILE A 45 -13.43 -11.36 -4.70
CA ILE A 45 -12.91 -11.19 -3.34
C ILE A 45 -12.10 -12.44 -2.99
N GLU A 46 -10.82 -12.26 -2.62
CA GLU A 46 -9.93 -13.36 -2.22
C GLU A 46 -10.16 -13.74 -0.75
N PRO A 47 -10.77 -14.91 -0.48
CA PRO A 47 -11.08 -15.32 0.88
C PRO A 47 -9.87 -15.89 1.63
N ASN A 48 -8.81 -16.23 0.92
CA ASN A 48 -7.62 -16.89 1.47
C ASN A 48 -6.48 -15.92 1.80
N GLY A 49 -6.76 -14.61 1.89
CA GLY A 49 -5.73 -13.60 2.12
C GLY A 49 -4.80 -13.90 3.29
N GLN A 50 -5.35 -14.39 4.43
CA GLN A 50 -4.54 -14.81 5.59
C GLN A 50 -3.60 -15.97 5.24
N LYS A 51 -4.11 -17.01 4.57
CA LYS A 51 -3.29 -18.18 4.19
C LYS A 51 -2.17 -17.82 3.23
N ILE A 52 -2.47 -16.93 2.28
CA ILE A 52 -1.48 -16.40 1.33
C ILE A 52 -0.37 -15.68 2.11
N SER A 53 -0.73 -14.76 3.01
CA SER A 53 0.22 -14.01 3.83
C SER A 53 1.06 -14.92 4.72
N ASP A 54 0.45 -15.93 5.37
CA ASP A 54 1.16 -16.88 6.21
C ASP A 54 2.19 -17.67 5.41
N MET A 55 1.82 -18.20 4.24
CA MET A 55 2.73 -18.94 3.37
C MET A 55 3.92 -18.09 2.89
N VAL A 56 3.67 -16.83 2.59
CA VAL A 56 4.71 -15.88 2.17
C VAL A 56 5.67 -15.59 3.32
N HIS A 57 5.14 -15.36 4.51
CA HIS A 57 5.94 -15.08 5.71
C HIS A 57 6.77 -16.31 6.15
N GLU A 58 6.24 -17.52 6.03
CA GLU A 58 6.99 -18.76 6.28
C GLU A 58 8.21 -18.89 5.36
N ALA A 59 8.14 -18.36 4.14
CA ALA A 59 9.27 -18.33 3.21
C ALA A 59 10.19 -17.11 3.41
N GLY A 60 9.88 -16.20 4.34
CA GLY A 60 10.65 -14.98 4.61
C GLY A 60 10.33 -13.81 3.68
N GLY A 61 9.31 -13.93 2.84
CA GLY A 61 8.86 -12.87 1.92
C GLY A 61 7.83 -11.92 2.54
N LEU A 62 7.41 -10.92 1.75
CA LEU A 62 6.41 -9.91 2.12
C LEU A 62 5.08 -10.16 1.41
N SER A 63 3.97 -9.94 2.13
CA SER A 63 2.62 -9.95 1.56
C SER A 63 2.24 -8.54 1.11
N LEU A 64 2.02 -8.37 -0.19
CA LEU A 64 1.65 -7.10 -0.82
C LEU A 64 0.22 -7.20 -1.35
N VAL A 65 -0.64 -6.27 -0.95
CA VAL A 65 -2.05 -6.30 -1.34
C VAL A 65 -2.45 -5.01 -2.05
N GLY A 66 -2.91 -5.17 -3.29
CA GLY A 66 -3.58 -4.10 -4.02
C GLY A 66 -5.05 -4.02 -3.60
N VAL A 67 -5.57 -2.80 -3.38
CA VAL A 67 -6.95 -2.60 -2.95
C VAL A 67 -7.63 -1.47 -3.72
N ASP A 68 -8.93 -1.61 -3.92
CA ASP A 68 -9.80 -0.47 -4.20
C ASP A 68 -10.14 0.22 -2.86
N PRO A 69 -9.81 1.50 -2.67
CA PRO A 69 -10.05 2.19 -1.41
C PRO A 69 -11.53 2.30 -1.02
N ILE A 70 -12.45 2.24 -1.98
CA ILE A 70 -13.90 2.22 -1.70
C ILE A 70 -14.29 0.92 -1.01
N SER A 71 -13.72 -0.20 -1.43
CA SER A 71 -13.99 -1.52 -0.86
C SER A 71 -13.64 -1.61 0.63
N LEU A 72 -12.66 -0.82 1.08
CA LEU A 72 -12.25 -0.76 2.49
C LEU A 72 -13.35 -0.21 3.43
N GLY A 73 -14.41 0.39 2.88
CA GLY A 73 -15.59 0.77 3.66
C GLY A 73 -16.42 -0.44 4.15
N VAL A 74 -16.23 -1.63 3.57
CA VAL A 74 -17.02 -2.84 3.86
C VAL A 74 -16.20 -4.11 4.01
N LEU A 75 -15.05 -4.22 3.35
CA LEU A 75 -14.17 -5.39 3.43
C LEU A 75 -13.16 -5.26 4.59
N ALA A 76 -12.66 -6.40 5.04
CA ALA A 76 -11.59 -6.47 6.00
C ALA A 76 -10.33 -5.75 5.47
N THR A 77 -9.67 -4.99 6.33
CA THR A 77 -8.45 -4.28 5.94
C THR A 77 -7.29 -5.25 5.72
N PRO A 78 -6.45 -5.09 4.69
CA PRO A 78 -5.34 -6.01 4.41
C PRO A 78 -4.41 -6.32 5.58
N PRO A 79 -4.07 -5.37 6.47
CA PRO A 79 -3.26 -5.69 7.65
C PRO A 79 -3.93 -6.71 8.59
N SER A 80 -5.28 -6.80 8.61
CA SER A 80 -5.99 -7.74 9.47
C SER A 80 -5.84 -9.20 9.03
N TYR A 81 -5.39 -9.43 7.79
CA TYR A 81 -5.06 -10.76 7.26
C TYR A 81 -3.59 -10.88 6.82
N GLY A 82 -2.71 -10.07 7.44
CA GLY A 82 -1.27 -10.26 7.37
C GLY A 82 -0.53 -9.47 6.29
N ALA A 83 -1.18 -8.55 5.57
CA ALA A 83 -0.47 -7.73 4.60
C ALA A 83 0.60 -6.84 5.24
N ASP A 84 1.78 -6.79 4.65
CA ASP A 84 2.88 -5.91 5.03
C ASP A 84 2.83 -4.59 4.30
N ILE A 85 2.48 -4.63 3.01
CA ILE A 85 2.38 -3.46 2.14
C ILE A 85 0.99 -3.46 1.49
N VAL A 86 0.33 -2.32 1.55
CA VAL A 86 -0.95 -2.09 0.89
C VAL A 86 -0.79 -0.95 -0.10
N CYS A 87 -1.29 -1.14 -1.31
CA CYS A 87 -1.26 -0.08 -2.32
C CYS A 87 -2.60 -0.02 -3.08
N GLY A 88 -2.83 1.11 -3.71
CA GLY A 88 -4.05 1.31 -4.50
C GLY A 88 -4.06 2.65 -5.20
N ASP A 89 -5.14 2.90 -5.91
CA ASP A 89 -5.38 4.14 -6.64
C ASP A 89 -6.29 5.06 -5.83
N LEU A 90 -6.00 6.37 -5.84
CA LEU A 90 -6.83 7.38 -5.18
C LEU A 90 -7.95 7.94 -6.08
N GLN A 91 -7.98 7.58 -7.35
CA GLN A 91 -8.96 8.11 -8.30
C GLN A 91 -10.42 7.93 -7.83
N PRO A 92 -10.82 6.78 -7.23
CA PRO A 92 -12.17 6.60 -6.71
C PRO A 92 -12.54 7.54 -5.55
N LEU A 93 -11.57 8.19 -4.92
CA LEU A 93 -11.76 9.10 -3.80
C LEU A 93 -11.97 10.56 -4.25
N GLY A 94 -12.89 10.78 -5.19
CA GLY A 94 -13.31 12.10 -5.62
C GLY A 94 -12.40 12.77 -6.65
N ILE A 95 -11.47 12.04 -7.26
CA ILE A 95 -10.61 12.56 -8.32
C ILE A 95 -11.29 12.36 -9.67
N HIS A 96 -11.57 13.46 -10.38
CA HIS A 96 -12.15 13.40 -11.72
C HIS A 96 -11.17 12.79 -12.75
N MET A 97 -11.70 12.31 -13.86
CA MET A 97 -10.92 11.67 -14.93
C MET A 97 -9.94 12.63 -15.64
N TYR A 98 -10.18 13.93 -15.63
CA TYR A 98 -9.32 14.96 -16.21
C TYR A 98 -8.77 14.64 -17.60
N TYR A 99 -9.59 14.02 -18.44
CA TYR A 99 -9.19 13.62 -19.81
C TYR A 99 -7.94 12.72 -19.83
N GLY A 100 -7.78 11.88 -18.81
CA GLY A 100 -6.64 10.98 -18.66
C GLY A 100 -5.46 11.53 -17.86
N GLY A 101 -5.58 12.75 -17.29
CA GLY A 101 -4.60 13.31 -16.35
C GLY A 101 -5.10 13.23 -14.90
N GLY A 102 -4.27 13.59 -13.94
CA GLY A 102 -4.65 13.69 -12.54
C GLY A 102 -4.75 12.34 -11.83
N GLN A 103 -3.78 11.48 -12.02
CA GLN A 103 -3.69 10.20 -11.32
C GLN A 103 -2.82 10.30 -10.07
N SER A 104 -3.19 9.59 -9.02
CA SER A 104 -2.42 9.44 -7.80
C SER A 104 -2.73 8.10 -7.16
N GLY A 105 -1.73 7.49 -6.57
CA GLY A 105 -1.88 6.27 -5.80
C GLY A 105 -1.52 6.48 -4.33
N PHE A 106 -1.70 5.43 -3.55
CA PHE A 106 -1.22 5.37 -2.18
C PHE A 106 -0.44 4.08 -1.94
N MET A 107 0.45 4.15 -0.99
CA MET A 107 1.14 3.01 -0.42
C MET A 107 1.18 3.17 1.09
N ALA A 108 0.87 2.10 1.81
CA ALA A 108 0.90 2.06 3.26
C ALA A 108 1.63 0.81 3.75
N THR A 109 2.36 0.96 4.84
CA THR A 109 3.07 -0.13 5.52
C THR A 109 2.86 -0.01 7.03
N ARG A 110 3.37 -0.97 7.77
CA ARG A 110 3.52 -0.81 9.22
C ARG A 110 4.53 0.29 9.52
N ASP A 111 4.35 0.96 10.65
CA ASP A 111 5.29 1.96 11.15
C ASP A 111 6.50 1.27 11.80
N GLU A 112 7.30 0.62 10.97
CA GLU A 112 8.52 -0.08 11.33
C GLU A 112 9.70 0.53 10.54
N GLU A 113 10.83 0.72 11.19
CA GLU A 113 12.01 1.36 10.60
C GLU A 113 12.42 0.73 9.26
N LYS A 114 12.37 -0.62 9.15
CA LYS A 114 12.72 -1.34 7.92
C LYS A 114 11.88 -0.94 6.70
N PHE A 115 10.63 -0.51 6.90
CA PHE A 115 9.77 -0.02 5.82
C PHE A 115 9.92 1.49 5.64
N VAL A 116 9.91 2.25 6.74
CA VAL A 116 10.01 3.71 6.71
C VAL A 116 11.28 4.18 6.00
N MET A 117 12.41 3.49 6.24
CA MET A 117 13.68 3.82 5.63
C MET A 117 13.77 3.54 4.12
N GLU A 118 12.88 2.71 3.56
CA GLU A 118 12.87 2.34 2.14
C GLU A 118 11.77 3.04 1.32
N PHE A 119 10.95 3.90 1.94
CA PHE A 119 9.89 4.62 1.21
C PHE A 119 10.46 5.47 0.07
N PRO A 120 9.84 5.43 -1.11
CA PRO A 120 10.33 6.15 -2.31
C PRO A 120 10.00 7.64 -2.31
N SER A 121 9.28 8.15 -1.31
CA SER A 121 8.89 9.55 -1.16
C SER A 121 9.33 10.10 0.19
N ARG A 122 9.37 11.43 0.30
CA ARG A 122 9.53 12.07 1.61
C ARG A 122 8.31 11.80 2.46
N LEU A 123 8.55 11.53 3.74
CA LEU A 123 7.50 11.30 4.71
C LEU A 123 7.47 12.46 5.71
N PHE A 124 6.27 12.94 6.00
CA PHE A 124 6.03 13.96 7.01
C PHE A 124 5.11 13.38 8.08
N GLY A 125 5.38 13.72 9.32
CA GLY A 125 4.63 13.18 10.44
C GLY A 125 4.53 14.14 11.62
N LEU A 126 3.69 13.75 12.56
CA LEU A 126 3.56 14.40 13.86
C LEU A 126 4.32 13.61 14.90
N ALA A 127 5.14 14.29 15.68
CA ALA A 127 5.85 13.69 16.82
C ALA A 127 5.73 14.58 18.06
N PRO A 128 5.75 14.01 19.28
CA PRO A 128 5.84 14.80 20.50
C PRO A 128 7.11 15.65 20.48
N THR A 129 7.02 16.90 20.93
CA THR A 129 8.18 17.77 21.15
C THR A 129 8.79 17.53 22.54
N SER A 130 9.83 18.29 22.87
CA SER A 130 10.42 18.27 24.21
C SER A 130 9.48 18.80 25.31
N LYS A 131 8.37 19.44 24.93
CA LYS A 131 7.38 19.96 25.87
C LYS A 131 6.19 18.99 25.96
N PRO A 132 5.80 18.56 27.17
CA PRO A 132 4.63 17.68 27.35
C PRO A 132 3.35 18.25 26.73
N GLY A 133 2.66 17.46 25.92
CA GLY A 133 1.40 17.82 25.25
C GLY A 133 1.55 18.68 23.99
N GLU A 134 2.78 19.03 23.60
CA GLU A 134 3.05 19.75 22.35
C GLU A 134 3.54 18.77 21.27
N TYR A 135 3.04 18.96 20.05
CA TYR A 135 3.41 18.15 18.88
C TYR A 135 4.05 19.02 17.82
N GLY A 136 5.10 18.50 17.20
CA GLY A 136 5.76 19.10 16.03
C GLY A 136 5.40 18.34 14.76
N PHE A 137 5.36 19.05 13.66
CA PHE A 137 5.24 18.47 12.32
C PHE A 137 6.58 18.59 11.62
N GLY A 138 7.08 17.52 11.04
CA GLY A 138 8.39 17.52 10.41
C GLY A 138 8.63 16.33 9.49
N ASP A 139 9.82 16.34 8.92
CA ASP A 139 10.33 15.28 8.05
C ASP A 139 10.67 14.03 8.89
N VAL A 140 10.19 12.89 8.44
CA VAL A 140 10.45 11.60 9.08
C VAL A 140 11.64 10.95 8.39
N ALA A 141 12.57 10.37 9.18
CA ALA A 141 13.76 9.70 8.67
C ALA A 141 14.58 10.59 7.71
N TYR A 142 14.93 11.78 8.16
CA TYR A 142 15.61 12.81 7.36
C TYR A 142 16.91 12.31 6.70
N ASP A 143 17.64 11.41 7.35
CA ASP A 143 18.94 10.90 6.86
C ASP A 143 18.83 10.14 5.52
N ARG A 144 17.67 9.61 5.19
CA ARG A 144 17.41 8.92 3.91
C ARG A 144 17.00 9.87 2.78
N THR A 145 16.83 11.15 3.05
CA THR A 145 16.42 12.13 2.05
C THR A 145 17.62 12.65 1.27
N SER A 146 17.42 13.02 0.00
CA SER A 146 18.46 13.59 -0.85
C SER A 146 18.98 14.95 -0.37
N PHE A 147 18.28 15.58 0.56
CA PHE A 147 18.69 16.84 1.22
C PHE A 147 19.47 16.62 2.52
N GLY A 148 19.58 15.37 2.97
CA GLY A 148 20.39 15.02 4.14
C GLY A 148 21.89 15.05 3.86
N HIS A 149 22.68 14.68 4.85
CA HIS A 149 24.14 14.65 4.77
C HIS A 149 24.69 13.62 3.79
N HIS A 150 23.88 12.62 3.44
CA HIS A 150 24.27 11.49 2.59
C HIS A 150 23.37 11.42 1.36
N ARG A 151 23.50 12.39 0.48
CA ARG A 151 22.68 12.51 -0.73
C ARG A 151 22.68 11.25 -1.60
N GLU A 152 23.79 10.54 -1.67
CA GLU A 152 23.95 9.27 -2.38
C GLU A 152 23.15 8.13 -1.76
N HIS A 153 22.69 8.27 -0.52
CA HIS A 153 21.80 7.33 0.17
C HIS A 153 20.34 7.74 0.11
N GLY A 154 20.05 8.85 -0.59
CA GLY A 154 18.65 9.30 -0.75
C GLY A 154 17.78 8.26 -1.42
N LYS A 155 16.62 8.01 -0.82
CA LYS A 155 15.64 7.01 -1.29
C LYS A 155 14.48 7.66 -2.04
N GLU A 156 14.20 8.94 -1.81
CA GLU A 156 13.10 9.61 -2.47
C GLU A 156 13.40 9.87 -3.95
N TYR A 157 12.60 9.29 -4.79
CA TYR A 157 12.56 9.55 -6.24
C TYR A 157 11.15 9.90 -6.74
N VAL A 158 10.14 9.72 -5.90
CA VAL A 158 8.77 10.18 -6.16
C VAL A 158 8.65 11.61 -5.65
N GLY A 159 8.36 12.54 -6.56
CA GLY A 159 8.18 13.95 -6.23
C GLY A 159 6.81 14.25 -5.63
N THR A 160 6.49 15.55 -5.53
CA THR A 160 5.25 16.06 -4.93
C THR A 160 4.14 16.38 -5.95
N GLN A 161 4.30 15.98 -7.20
CA GLN A 161 3.37 16.28 -8.29
C GLN A 161 1.94 15.76 -8.05
N SER A 162 1.78 14.74 -7.23
CA SER A 162 0.48 14.14 -6.89
C SER A 162 -0.14 14.69 -5.60
N ALA A 163 0.51 15.64 -4.93
CA ALA A 163 0.07 16.16 -3.63
C ALA A 163 -1.35 16.76 -3.66
N LEU A 164 -1.70 17.50 -4.73
CA LEU A 164 -3.03 18.06 -4.89
C LEU A 164 -4.14 17.00 -4.93
N TRP A 165 -3.85 15.86 -5.58
CA TRP A 165 -4.79 14.74 -5.65
C TRP A 165 -4.93 14.04 -4.31
N GLY A 166 -3.85 13.92 -3.54
CA GLY A 166 -3.89 13.44 -2.17
C GLY A 166 -4.74 14.34 -1.27
N ILE A 167 -4.64 15.66 -1.41
CA ILE A 167 -5.49 16.62 -0.70
C ILE A 167 -6.97 16.45 -1.10
N THR A 168 -7.25 16.28 -2.39
CA THR A 168 -8.62 16.05 -2.90
C THR A 168 -9.21 14.78 -2.29
N ALA A 169 -8.47 13.68 -2.29
CA ALA A 169 -8.89 12.42 -1.67
C ALA A 169 -9.13 12.58 -0.15
N CYS A 170 -8.27 13.34 0.54
CA CYS A 170 -8.44 13.64 1.96
C CYS A 170 -9.74 14.40 2.24
N VAL A 171 -10.06 15.42 1.45
CA VAL A 171 -11.32 16.18 1.55
C VAL A 171 -12.52 15.28 1.30
N TYR A 172 -12.45 14.42 0.28
CA TYR A 172 -13.49 13.43 -0.01
C TYR A 172 -13.74 12.52 1.20
N LEU A 173 -12.69 11.90 1.73
CA LEU A 173 -12.78 11.01 2.89
C LEU A 173 -13.33 11.71 4.13
N ALA A 174 -12.88 12.95 4.41
CA ALA A 174 -13.38 13.74 5.52
C ALA A 174 -14.87 14.12 5.36
N THR A 175 -15.31 14.37 4.12
CA THR A 175 -16.71 14.70 3.82
C THR A 175 -17.61 13.47 3.94
N MET A 176 -17.18 12.33 3.42
CA MET A 176 -17.94 11.08 3.45
C MET A 176 -18.03 10.50 4.86
N GLY A 177 -16.94 10.54 5.59
CA GLY A 177 -16.82 9.89 6.88
C GLY A 177 -16.96 8.36 6.80
N PRO A 178 -16.86 7.65 7.94
CA PRO A 178 -16.94 6.19 7.94
C PRO A 178 -18.30 5.65 7.46
N GLN A 179 -19.41 6.34 7.77
CA GLN A 179 -20.74 5.94 7.32
C GLN A 179 -20.88 6.07 5.80
N GLY A 180 -20.47 7.22 5.24
CA GLY A 180 -20.53 7.44 3.81
C GLY A 180 -19.66 6.47 3.02
N MET A 181 -18.46 6.17 3.51
CA MET A 181 -17.58 5.16 2.89
C MET A 181 -18.21 3.76 2.94
N ALA A 182 -18.83 3.38 4.05
CA ALA A 182 -19.54 2.11 4.15
C ALA A 182 -20.78 2.04 3.22
N GLU A 183 -21.51 3.15 3.06
CA GLU A 183 -22.66 3.21 2.15
C GLU A 183 -22.24 3.08 0.68
N VAL A 184 -21.18 3.77 0.28
CA VAL A 184 -20.65 3.68 -1.10
C VAL A 184 -20.07 2.29 -1.37
N GLY A 185 -19.31 1.73 -0.44
CA GLY A 185 -18.72 0.40 -0.57
C GLY A 185 -19.75 -0.75 -0.68
N LYS A 186 -21.01 -0.53 -0.23
CA LYS A 186 -22.10 -1.49 -0.37
C LYS A 186 -22.81 -1.45 -1.73
N LYS A 187 -22.55 -0.44 -2.54
CA LYS A 187 -23.16 -0.25 -3.88
C LYS A 187 -22.42 -1.01 -4.96
#